data_5830f699fa1eac0d3cd2bc005b2aee52
#
_entry.id   5830f699fa1eac0d3cd2bc005b2aee52
#
_cell.length_a   1.000
_cell.length_b   1.000
_cell.length_c   1.000
_cell.angle_alpha   90.00
_cell.angle_beta   90.00
_cell.angle_gamma   90.00
#
_symmetry.space_group_name_H-M   'P 1'
#
loop_
_entity.id
_entity.type
_entity.pdbx_description
1 polymer ?
#
loop_
_entity_poly.entity_id
_entity_poly.type
_entity_poly.pdbx_seq_one_letter_code
_entity_poly.pdbx_strand_id
1 'polypeptide(L)'
;MKSFKNINIGALIEQRVTEYEIDISRICNFFSCTEEDIQNMYDSKTIETQLLLKWSKLLEYDFFRIYSQHLILFSPQSNFYTCQKEKSTSMPQFRKNIYTKEVIDFIVELINSGEKNMNEVIERYGIPKTTLHRWTVKYRDMENDKQTQRS
;
A
#
# COMPACT_ATOMS: atom_id res chain seq x y z
N MET A 1 7.42 -8.89 -7.37
CA MET A 1 6.04 -8.71 -6.86
C MET A 1 6.08 -8.08 -5.47
N LYS A 2 5.53 -6.88 -5.29
CA LYS A 2 5.50 -6.24 -3.96
C LYS A 2 4.48 -6.99 -3.10
N SER A 3 4.95 -7.67 -2.06
CA SER A 3 4.06 -8.38 -1.13
C SER A 3 3.43 -7.40 -0.15
N PHE A 4 2.17 -7.05 -0.38
CA PHE A 4 1.38 -6.27 0.60
C PHE A 4 1.06 -7.05 1.88
N LYS A 5 1.35 -8.36 1.91
CA LYS A 5 1.01 -9.21 3.05
C LYS A 5 2.00 -9.08 4.20
N ASN A 6 3.27 -9.01 3.89
CA ASN A 6 4.34 -8.91 4.89
C ASN A 6 5.06 -7.57 4.71
N ILE A 7 4.77 -6.62 5.58
CA ILE A 7 5.40 -5.32 5.57
C ILE A 7 6.68 -5.39 6.41
N ASN A 8 7.81 -5.10 5.78
CA ASN A 8 9.07 -4.81 6.48
C ASN A 8 9.36 -3.33 6.27
N ILE A 9 8.97 -2.51 7.25
CA ILE A 9 9.00 -1.06 7.09
C ILE A 9 10.43 -0.50 7.05
N GLY A 10 11.36 -1.08 7.82
CA GLY A 10 12.76 -0.66 7.81
C GLY A 10 13.39 -0.83 6.43
N ALA A 11 13.24 -2.01 5.81
CA ALA A 11 13.75 -2.27 4.46
C ALA A 11 13.12 -1.36 3.40
N LEU A 12 11.84 -0.96 3.56
CA LEU A 12 11.19 -0.04 2.63
C LEU A 12 11.71 1.40 2.78
N ILE A 13 12.05 1.80 4.00
CA ILE A 13 12.70 3.10 4.26
C ILE A 13 14.09 3.12 3.66
N GLU A 14 14.91 2.09 3.90
CA GLU A 14 16.24 1.94 3.33
C GLU A 14 16.21 1.98 1.80
N GLN A 15 15.30 1.23 1.19
CA GLN A 15 15.10 1.27 -0.26
C GLN A 15 14.82 2.69 -0.75
N ARG A 16 13.95 3.43 -0.05
CA ARG A 16 13.58 4.81 -0.44
C ARG A 16 14.74 5.78 -0.28
N VAL A 17 15.54 5.65 0.81
CA VAL A 17 16.76 6.45 1.01
C VAL A 17 17.75 6.20 -0.12
N THR A 18 17.94 4.96 -0.53
CA THR A 18 18.83 4.57 -1.63
C THR A 18 18.34 5.12 -2.97
N GLU A 19 17.03 5.01 -3.27
CA GLU A 19 16.43 5.54 -4.50
C GLU A 19 16.57 7.05 -4.64
N TYR A 20 16.61 7.80 -3.53
CA TYR A 20 16.73 9.26 -3.50
C TYR A 20 18.17 9.74 -3.23
N GLU A 21 19.12 8.81 -3.08
CA GLU A 21 20.53 9.09 -2.81
C GLU A 21 20.74 10.09 -1.65
N ILE A 22 19.95 9.92 -0.58
CA ILE A 22 20.01 10.83 0.58
C ILE A 22 21.22 10.48 1.43
N ASP A 23 22.05 11.50 1.70
CA ASP A 23 23.25 11.37 2.52
C ASP A 23 22.89 11.00 3.97
N ILE A 24 23.63 10.02 4.50
CA ILE A 24 23.45 9.51 5.88
C ILE A 24 23.63 10.62 6.92
N SER A 25 24.57 11.55 6.71
CA SER A 25 24.79 12.68 7.61
C SER A 25 23.57 13.60 7.73
N ARG A 26 22.82 13.77 6.61
CA ARG A 26 21.57 14.53 6.63
C ARG A 26 20.50 13.85 7.43
N ILE A 27 20.42 12.50 7.34
CA ILE A 27 19.47 11.70 8.09
C ILE A 27 19.80 11.77 9.58
N CYS A 28 21.05 11.52 9.97
CA CYS A 28 21.50 11.59 11.36
C CYS A 28 21.22 12.96 11.98
N ASN A 29 21.46 14.05 11.25
CA ASN A 29 21.16 15.39 11.73
C ASN A 29 19.65 15.62 11.91
N PHE A 30 18.82 15.13 11.00
CA PHE A 30 17.37 15.28 11.08
C PHE A 30 16.77 14.52 12.27
N PHE A 31 17.27 13.31 12.53
CA PHE A 31 16.82 12.47 13.64
C PHE A 31 17.53 12.76 14.96
N SER A 32 18.67 13.47 14.93
CA SER A 32 19.57 13.69 16.07
C SER A 32 20.05 12.37 16.67
N CYS A 33 20.52 11.45 15.84
CA CYS A 33 20.93 10.10 16.19
C CYS A 33 22.20 9.70 15.43
N THR A 34 22.76 8.54 15.77
CA THR A 34 23.96 7.98 15.15
C THR A 34 23.63 7.19 13.88
N GLU A 35 24.64 6.88 13.06
CA GLU A 35 24.48 5.98 11.89
C GLU A 35 24.06 4.58 12.32
N GLU A 36 24.54 4.10 13.46
CA GLU A 36 24.17 2.80 14.03
C GLU A 36 22.67 2.76 14.37
N ASP A 37 22.12 3.84 14.92
CA ASP A 37 20.69 3.95 15.18
C ASP A 37 19.86 3.88 13.90
N ILE A 38 20.34 4.53 12.83
CA ILE A 38 19.69 4.47 11.52
C ILE A 38 19.74 3.06 10.95
N GLN A 39 20.89 2.39 11.04
CA GLN A 39 21.02 0.99 10.58
C GLN A 39 20.07 0.05 11.35
N ASN A 40 19.96 0.22 12.66
CA ASN A 40 19.01 -0.52 13.49
C ASN A 40 17.55 -0.29 13.05
N MET A 41 17.20 0.93 12.61
CA MET A 41 15.88 1.21 12.06
C MET A 41 15.65 0.50 10.72
N TYR A 42 16.65 0.40 9.84
CA TYR A 42 16.56 -0.32 8.57
C TYR A 42 16.37 -1.82 8.76
N ASP A 43 17.04 -2.41 9.72
CA ASP A 43 16.97 -3.83 10.04
C ASP A 43 15.68 -4.21 10.78
N SER A 44 14.97 -3.22 11.32
CA SER A 44 13.76 -3.44 12.08
C SER A 44 12.54 -3.67 11.17
N LYS A 45 11.77 -4.73 11.46
CA LYS A 45 10.50 -4.99 10.78
C LYS A 45 9.41 -3.99 11.15
N THR A 46 9.52 -3.36 12.31
CA THR A 46 8.53 -2.44 12.87
C THR A 46 9.22 -1.18 13.36
N ILE A 47 8.57 -0.04 13.20
CA ILE A 47 9.07 1.25 13.66
C ILE A 47 7.97 1.94 14.45
N GLU A 48 8.35 2.66 15.50
CA GLU A 48 7.43 3.49 16.25
C GLU A 48 6.73 4.50 15.33
N THR A 49 5.44 4.71 15.56
CA THR A 49 4.61 5.58 14.71
C THR A 49 5.14 7.00 14.56
N GLN A 50 5.72 7.57 15.64
CA GLN A 50 6.32 8.90 15.59
C GLN A 50 7.58 8.95 14.72
N LEU A 51 8.41 7.91 14.79
CA LEU A 51 9.58 7.77 13.91
C LEU A 51 9.16 7.57 12.45
N LEU A 52 8.12 6.76 12.22
CA LEU A 52 7.56 6.56 10.87
C LEU A 52 7.03 7.87 10.27
N LEU A 53 6.40 8.71 11.09
CA LEU A 53 5.93 10.03 10.67
C LEU A 53 7.11 10.95 10.29
N LYS A 54 8.21 10.92 11.05
CA LYS A 54 9.44 11.67 10.73
C LYS A 54 10.05 11.17 9.41
N TRP A 55 10.16 9.86 9.22
CA TRP A 55 10.61 9.26 7.98
C TRP A 55 9.74 9.65 6.78
N SER A 56 8.42 9.63 6.95
CA SER A 56 7.48 10.05 5.91
C SER A 56 7.68 11.51 5.49
N LYS A 57 7.98 12.39 6.45
CA LYS A 57 8.29 13.80 6.17
C LYS A 57 9.64 13.99 5.50
N LEU A 58 10.68 13.29 5.97
CA LEU A 58 12.03 13.42 5.41
C LEU A 58 12.09 12.92 3.96
N LEU A 59 11.42 11.79 3.67
CA LEU A 59 11.45 11.14 2.37
C LEU A 59 10.32 11.56 1.43
N GLU A 60 9.47 12.50 1.88
CA GLU A 60 8.27 12.95 1.15
C GLU A 60 7.42 11.78 0.62
N TYR A 61 7.30 10.73 1.45
CA TYR A 61 6.61 9.49 1.10
C TYR A 61 5.67 9.04 2.21
N ASP A 62 4.41 8.78 1.86
CA ASP A 62 3.38 8.34 2.81
C ASP A 62 3.51 6.83 3.11
N PHE A 63 4.37 6.47 4.06
CA PHE A 63 4.52 5.08 4.53
C PHE A 63 3.25 4.54 5.20
N PHE A 64 2.39 5.37 5.76
CA PHE A 64 1.13 4.95 6.37
C PHE A 64 0.16 4.37 5.33
N ARG A 65 0.26 4.81 4.08
CA ARG A 65 -0.53 4.28 2.99
C ARG A 65 -0.26 2.81 2.72
N ILE A 66 0.94 2.32 2.98
CA ILE A 66 1.28 0.90 2.87
C ILE A 66 0.43 0.08 3.86
N TYR A 67 0.31 0.54 5.09
CA TYR A 67 -0.53 -0.09 6.11
C TYR A 67 -2.02 0.05 5.79
N SER A 68 -2.46 1.20 5.29
CA SER A 68 -3.84 1.38 4.84
C SER A 68 -4.21 0.42 3.71
N GLN A 69 -3.31 0.20 2.74
CA GLN A 69 -3.52 -0.75 1.66
C GLN A 69 -3.51 -2.20 2.17
N HIS A 70 -2.64 -2.53 3.12
CA HIS A 70 -2.66 -3.82 3.78
C HIS A 70 -4.02 -4.08 4.45
N LEU A 71 -4.56 -3.11 5.17
CA LEU A 71 -5.87 -3.23 5.80
C LEU A 71 -7.00 -3.41 4.78
N ILE A 72 -6.96 -2.72 3.64
CA ILE A 72 -7.93 -2.88 2.57
C ILE A 72 -7.91 -4.31 2.00
N LEU A 73 -6.71 -4.89 1.81
CA LEU A 73 -6.54 -6.19 1.17
C LEU A 73 -6.71 -7.38 2.13
N PHE A 74 -6.29 -7.23 3.38
CA PHE A 74 -6.11 -8.36 4.30
C PHE A 74 -6.86 -8.23 5.62
N SER A 75 -7.57 -7.12 5.88
CA SER A 75 -8.48 -7.07 7.01
C SER A 75 -9.68 -7.99 6.76
N PRO A 76 -10.12 -8.76 7.76
CA PRO A 76 -11.35 -9.52 7.63
C PRO A 76 -12.50 -8.56 7.34
N GLN A 77 -13.32 -8.90 6.35
CA GLN A 77 -14.54 -8.15 6.08
C GLN A 77 -15.47 -8.36 7.29
N SER A 78 -15.54 -7.39 8.16
CA SER A 78 -16.49 -7.48 9.25
C SER A 78 -17.88 -7.14 8.72
N ASN A 79 -18.78 -8.10 8.78
CA ASN A 79 -20.24 -7.86 8.73
C ASN A 79 -20.70 -6.85 9.80
N PHE A 80 -19.79 -6.49 10.70
CA PHE A 80 -19.98 -5.54 11.80
C PHE A 80 -20.35 -4.13 11.29
N TYR A 81 -19.89 -3.74 10.10
CA TYR A 81 -20.23 -2.44 9.51
C TYR A 81 -21.55 -2.41 8.75
N THR A 82 -22.12 -3.59 8.42
CA THR A 82 -23.38 -3.69 7.69
C THR A 82 -24.60 -3.64 8.61
N CYS A 83 -24.44 -3.96 9.91
CA CYS A 83 -25.53 -4.03 10.88
C CYS A 83 -25.57 -2.91 11.92
N GLN A 84 -24.61 -1.99 11.94
CA GLN A 84 -24.68 -0.85 12.84
C GLN A 84 -25.36 0.33 12.16
N LYS A 85 -26.61 0.61 12.57
CA LYS A 85 -27.18 1.96 12.54
C LYS A 85 -26.13 2.94 13.05
N GLU A 86 -25.96 4.03 12.32
CA GLU A 86 -24.99 5.10 12.59
C GLU A 86 -24.95 5.45 14.09
N LYS A 87 -24.01 4.83 14.81
CA LYS A 87 -23.67 5.34 16.13
C LYS A 87 -22.86 6.61 15.88
N SER A 88 -23.31 7.72 16.40
CA SER A 88 -22.54 8.96 16.38
C SER A 88 -21.17 8.70 16.98
N THR A 89 -20.11 8.79 16.18
CA THR A 89 -18.74 8.68 16.64
C THR A 89 -18.07 10.04 16.59
N SER A 90 -17.31 10.39 17.61
CA SER A 90 -16.46 11.58 17.63
C SER A 90 -15.18 11.42 16.82
N MET A 91 -14.89 10.19 16.35
CA MET A 91 -13.69 9.91 15.56
C MET A 91 -13.91 10.27 14.09
N PRO A 92 -12.85 10.80 13.41
CA PRO A 92 -12.89 11.07 11.98
C PRO A 92 -13.27 9.82 11.19
N GLN A 93 -14.18 9.97 10.23
CA GLN A 93 -14.56 8.89 9.33
C GLN A 93 -13.83 9.03 8.00
N PHE A 94 -13.13 7.98 7.60
CA PHE A 94 -12.40 7.95 6.35
C PHE A 94 -13.15 7.11 5.31
N ARG A 95 -13.04 7.49 4.02
CA ARG A 95 -13.56 6.67 2.92
C ARG A 95 -12.80 5.36 2.85
N LYS A 96 -13.51 4.24 2.87
CA LYS A 96 -12.93 2.90 2.93
C LYS A 96 -12.22 2.44 1.66
N ASN A 97 -12.61 2.95 0.50
CA ASN A 97 -12.27 2.34 -0.79
C ASN A 97 -11.41 3.27 -1.66
N ILE A 98 -10.29 3.77 -1.10
CA ILE A 98 -9.28 4.45 -1.91
C ILE A 98 -8.21 3.43 -2.26
N TYR A 99 -8.26 2.92 -3.49
CA TYR A 99 -7.26 1.98 -4.00
C TYR A 99 -6.15 2.76 -4.69
N THR A 100 -4.89 2.43 -4.36
CA THR A 100 -3.74 2.95 -5.10
C THR A 100 -3.54 2.18 -6.40
N LYS A 101 -2.74 2.75 -7.31
CA LYS A 101 -2.42 2.10 -8.58
C LYS A 101 -1.78 0.71 -8.35
N GLU A 102 -0.89 0.61 -7.38
CA GLU A 102 -0.18 -0.63 -7.05
C GLU A 102 -1.14 -1.73 -6.59
N VAL A 103 -2.20 -1.37 -5.83
CA VAL A 103 -3.24 -2.32 -5.43
C VAL A 103 -4.08 -2.74 -6.62
N ILE A 104 -4.42 -1.81 -7.50
CA ILE A 104 -5.17 -2.11 -8.72
C ILE A 104 -4.37 -3.05 -9.61
N ASP A 105 -3.10 -2.74 -9.87
CA ASP A 105 -2.20 -3.54 -10.68
C ASP A 105 -2.03 -4.95 -10.09
N PHE A 106 -1.84 -5.07 -8.77
CA PHE A 106 -1.75 -6.34 -8.07
C PHE A 106 -3.01 -7.20 -8.24
N ILE A 107 -4.20 -6.62 -8.06
CA ILE A 107 -5.48 -7.34 -8.19
C ILE A 107 -5.72 -7.78 -9.65
N VAL A 108 -5.42 -6.92 -10.60
CA VAL A 108 -5.59 -7.24 -12.03
C VAL A 108 -4.60 -8.34 -12.44
N GLU A 109 -3.36 -8.31 -11.93
CA GLU A 109 -2.36 -9.35 -12.17
C GLU A 109 -2.83 -10.72 -11.62
N LEU A 110 -3.40 -10.77 -10.41
CA LEU A 110 -3.96 -12.00 -9.84
C LEU A 110 -5.05 -12.64 -10.73
N ILE A 111 -5.85 -11.80 -11.39
CA ILE A 111 -6.90 -12.25 -12.29
C ILE A 111 -6.31 -12.71 -13.63
N ASN A 112 -5.39 -11.94 -14.20
CA ASN A 112 -4.80 -12.22 -15.50
C ASN A 112 -3.87 -13.45 -15.47
N SER A 113 -3.16 -13.67 -14.35
CA SER A 113 -2.33 -14.87 -14.13
C SER A 113 -3.17 -16.14 -13.89
N GLY A 114 -4.47 -15.99 -13.63
CA GLY A 114 -5.34 -17.13 -13.30
C GLY A 114 -5.20 -17.63 -11.85
N GLU A 115 -4.40 -16.95 -11.01
CA GLU A 115 -4.27 -17.32 -9.60
C GLU A 115 -5.59 -17.18 -8.84
N LYS A 116 -6.44 -16.23 -9.27
CA LYS A 116 -7.78 -16.02 -8.71
C LYS A 116 -8.78 -15.61 -9.79
N ASN A 117 -9.99 -16.13 -9.66
CA ASN A 117 -11.10 -15.65 -10.46
C ASN A 117 -11.75 -14.38 -9.87
N MET A 118 -12.58 -13.69 -10.64
CA MET A 118 -13.22 -12.44 -10.22
C MET A 118 -14.06 -12.59 -8.94
N ASN A 119 -14.75 -13.74 -8.78
CA ASN A 119 -15.60 -13.98 -7.61
C ASN A 119 -14.76 -14.17 -6.36
N GLU A 120 -13.65 -14.92 -6.44
CA GLU A 120 -12.70 -15.10 -5.34
C GLU A 120 -12.05 -13.78 -4.90
N VAL A 121 -11.78 -12.88 -5.85
CA VAL A 121 -11.28 -11.53 -5.55
C VAL A 121 -12.33 -10.71 -4.82
N ILE A 122 -13.60 -10.75 -5.26
CA ILE A 122 -14.71 -10.05 -4.61
C ILE A 122 -14.89 -10.54 -3.17
N GLU A 123 -14.92 -11.87 -2.97
CA GLU A 123 -15.11 -12.48 -1.66
C GLU A 123 -13.93 -12.22 -0.71
N ARG A 124 -12.70 -12.32 -1.23
CA ARG A 124 -11.49 -12.22 -0.40
C ARG A 124 -11.12 -10.78 -0.05
N TYR A 125 -11.25 -9.86 -1.01
CA TYR A 125 -10.77 -8.48 -0.84
C TYR A 125 -11.91 -7.45 -0.71
N GLY A 126 -13.16 -7.88 -0.82
CA GLY A 126 -14.33 -7.01 -0.67
C GLY A 126 -14.44 -5.90 -1.70
N ILE A 127 -13.82 -6.10 -2.87
CA ILE A 127 -13.85 -5.12 -3.95
C ILE A 127 -15.19 -5.25 -4.69
N PRO A 128 -15.98 -4.16 -4.84
CA PRO A 128 -17.24 -4.24 -5.54
C PRO A 128 -17.06 -4.73 -6.98
N LYS A 129 -17.96 -5.60 -7.44
CA LYS A 129 -17.94 -6.19 -8.79
C LYS A 129 -17.81 -5.13 -9.90
N THR A 130 -18.53 -4.02 -9.78
CA THR A 130 -18.50 -2.90 -10.72
C THR A 130 -17.13 -2.20 -10.77
N THR A 131 -16.47 -2.09 -9.62
CA THR A 131 -15.11 -1.51 -9.53
C THR A 131 -14.11 -2.44 -10.18
N LEU A 132 -14.17 -3.73 -9.88
CA LEU A 132 -13.28 -4.74 -10.42
C LEU A 132 -13.41 -4.85 -11.94
N HIS A 133 -14.64 -4.89 -12.44
CA HIS A 133 -14.92 -4.93 -13.89
C HIS A 133 -14.31 -3.71 -14.61
N ARG A 134 -14.44 -2.49 -14.03
CA ARG A 134 -13.87 -1.27 -14.59
C ARG A 134 -12.33 -1.34 -14.66
N TRP A 135 -11.69 -1.92 -13.67
CA TRP A 135 -10.23 -2.09 -13.67
C TRP A 135 -9.78 -3.06 -14.76
N THR A 136 -10.43 -4.22 -14.87
CA THR A 136 -10.06 -5.23 -15.86
C THR A 136 -10.27 -4.75 -17.30
N VAL A 137 -11.33 -3.98 -17.55
CA VAL A 137 -11.57 -3.37 -18.88
C VAL A 137 -10.47 -2.36 -19.20
N LYS A 138 -10.21 -1.41 -18.29
CA LYS A 138 -9.19 -0.37 -18.48
C LYS A 138 -7.79 -0.96 -18.71
N TYR A 139 -7.46 -2.04 -18.00
CA TYR A 139 -6.16 -2.70 -18.14
C TYR A 139 -6.01 -3.37 -19.51
N ARG A 140 -7.07 -4.00 -20.00
CA ARG A 140 -7.11 -4.62 -21.32
C ARG A 140 -6.94 -3.60 -22.45
N ASP A 141 -7.56 -2.43 -22.31
CA ASP A 141 -7.43 -1.34 -23.28
C ASP A 141 -5.98 -0.83 -23.33
N MET A 142 -5.32 -0.69 -22.17
CA MET A 142 -3.91 -0.28 -22.08
C MET A 142 -2.93 -1.30 -22.70
N GLU A 143 -3.23 -2.60 -22.65
CA GLU A 143 -2.41 -3.63 -23.28
C GLU A 143 -2.58 -3.61 -24.82
N ASN A 144 -3.79 -3.41 -25.31
CA ASN A 144 -4.08 -3.29 -26.74
C ASN A 144 -3.38 -2.06 -27.35
N ASP A 145 -3.39 -0.91 -26.65
CA ASP A 145 -2.71 0.30 -27.10
C ASP A 145 -1.18 0.12 -27.21
N LYS A 146 -0.58 -0.64 -26.27
CA LYS A 146 0.87 -0.94 -26.29
C LYS A 146 1.25 -1.88 -27.43
N GLN A 147 0.37 -2.78 -27.85
CA GLN A 147 0.60 -3.68 -28.99
C GLN A 147 0.50 -2.93 -30.32
N THR A 148 -0.43 -1.99 -30.43
CA THR A 148 -0.63 -1.17 -31.64
C THR A 148 0.54 -0.20 -31.89
N GLN A 149 1.25 0.25 -30.85
CA GLN A 149 2.43 1.11 -30.99
C GLN A 149 3.74 0.36 -31.31
N ARG A 150 3.72 -0.97 -31.30
CA ARG A 150 4.88 -1.84 -31.60
C ARG A 150 4.83 -2.47 -32.99
N SER A 151 3.79 -2.21 -33.75
CA SER A 151 3.61 -2.63 -35.16
C SER A 151 3.82 -1.45 -36.09
#